data_82c594e6dbc711aac4353cb0de85120d
#
_entry.id   82c594e6dbc711aac4353cb0de85120d
#
_cell.length_a   1.000
_cell.length_b   1.000
_cell.length_c   1.000
_cell.angle_alpha   90.00
_cell.angle_beta   90.00
_cell.angle_gamma   90.00
#
_symmetry.space_group_name_H-M   'P 1'
#
loop_
_entity.id
_entity.type
_entity.pdbx_description
1 polymer ?
#
loop_
_entity_poly.entity_id
_entity_poly.type
_entity_poly.pdbx_seq_one_letter_code
_entity_poly.pdbx_strand_id
1 'polypeptide(L)'
;MSSPATPHQSDIDRHAFVPGSPPYPTIVGGEGIHLITAEGRRIVDAAAGAIVGNIGWGRQEVVDAASTAMLQGYTVPLWPTPARLALHDEMVEHWLPDSMHHVFFTSGGSESTDSSLRLARAYQLGKGRPERWKVVGRHPSYHGMTLGAISVASHLQRQAGFEPMLLQFPKVPWNDAAAVEEIIEREGPDTIAGFIAEPITGAAGACLTASDDYWATVTELCHRHDILLIADEVMTGYGRTGATWGHQHFPFEPDVIVGGKGLGGGYVPLGAVAARDEVVEVLRGSGFMYFTFAGNDASCAAGAKVLEILRREELVARSAAMGEVLGAQLRQRLGDHPAVVDVRGRGLFFGVELRCSRDAVVMAALERDMWVYPAGSGPVADAVMVAPPFVVTEVEIVDIVDRLVSAVDEVCAG
;
A
#
# COMPACT_ATOMS: atom_id res chain seq x y z
N MET A 1 17.96 -20.59 29.59
CA MET A 1 18.07 -20.68 28.13
C MET A 1 19.07 -19.62 27.71
N SER A 2 20.17 -20.00 27.04
CA SER A 2 21.18 -19.04 26.57
C SER A 2 20.52 -18.11 25.56
N SER A 3 20.71 -16.78 25.72
CA SER A 3 20.30 -15.78 24.71
C SER A 3 20.83 -16.22 23.36
N PRO A 4 20.01 -16.24 22.30
CA PRO A 4 20.51 -16.51 20.96
C PRO A 4 21.53 -15.40 20.62
N ALA A 5 22.71 -15.80 20.20
CA ALA A 5 23.74 -14.88 19.75
C ALA A 5 23.27 -14.12 18.51
N THR A 6 23.68 -12.86 18.36
CA THR A 6 23.45 -12.10 17.13
C THR A 6 23.95 -12.90 15.93
N PRO A 7 23.14 -13.18 14.92
CA PRO A 7 23.55 -14.01 13.80
C PRO A 7 24.74 -13.36 13.05
N HIS A 8 25.75 -14.16 12.74
CA HIS A 8 26.85 -13.72 11.89
C HIS A 8 26.35 -13.48 10.45
N GLN A 9 27.03 -12.59 9.69
CA GLN A 9 26.67 -12.31 8.29
C GLN A 9 26.55 -13.59 7.45
N SER A 10 27.41 -14.59 7.69
CA SER A 10 27.34 -15.90 7.04
C SER A 10 26.05 -16.70 7.34
N ASP A 11 25.45 -16.47 8.50
CA ASP A 11 24.18 -17.12 8.86
C ASP A 11 23.01 -16.38 8.21
N ILE A 12 23.08 -15.05 8.12
CA ILE A 12 22.11 -14.23 7.39
C ILE A 12 22.13 -14.59 5.91
N ASP A 13 23.32 -14.63 5.28
CA ASP A 13 23.49 -14.95 3.87
C ASP A 13 22.99 -16.37 3.52
N ARG A 14 23.09 -17.33 4.45
CA ARG A 14 22.56 -18.67 4.27
C ARG A 14 21.04 -18.72 4.14
N HIS A 15 20.33 -17.82 4.83
CA HIS A 15 18.88 -17.74 4.86
C HIS A 15 18.31 -16.66 3.92
N ALA A 16 19.14 -15.71 3.47
CA ALA A 16 18.74 -14.68 2.53
C ALA A 16 18.67 -15.25 1.10
N PHE A 17 17.57 -15.00 0.39
CA PHE A 17 17.48 -15.35 -1.03
C PHE A 17 18.52 -14.59 -1.88
N VAL A 18 18.83 -13.35 -1.48
CA VAL A 18 19.90 -12.55 -2.08
C VAL A 18 21.00 -12.33 -1.02
N PRO A 19 22.20 -12.89 -1.22
CA PRO A 19 23.34 -12.67 -0.32
C PRO A 19 23.74 -11.18 -0.24
N GLY A 20 24.32 -10.77 0.89
CA GLY A 20 24.76 -9.39 1.11
C GLY A 20 23.63 -8.44 1.59
N SER A 21 22.48 -8.97 1.97
CA SER A 21 21.44 -8.16 2.63
C SER A 21 21.97 -7.57 3.95
N PRO A 22 21.51 -6.35 4.33
CA PRO A 22 21.88 -5.75 5.62
C PRO A 22 21.60 -6.70 6.80
N PRO A 23 22.42 -6.66 7.88
CA PRO A 23 22.23 -7.51 9.06
C PRO A 23 21.07 -7.02 9.92
N TYR A 24 19.84 -7.25 9.45
CA TYR A 24 18.65 -6.91 10.21
C TYR A 24 18.51 -7.83 11.44
N PRO A 25 17.96 -7.31 12.57
CA PRO A 25 17.76 -8.10 13.78
C PRO A 25 16.70 -9.19 13.56
N THR A 26 16.86 -10.33 14.24
CA THR A 26 15.86 -11.38 14.25
C THR A 26 14.66 -10.96 15.10
N ILE A 27 13.48 -10.81 14.49
CA ILE A 27 12.24 -10.47 15.19
C ILE A 27 11.57 -11.75 15.68
N VAL A 28 11.20 -11.78 16.95
CA VAL A 28 10.54 -12.92 17.61
C VAL A 28 9.14 -12.59 18.13
N GLY A 29 8.72 -11.31 18.06
CA GLY A 29 7.41 -10.89 18.51
C GLY A 29 7.13 -9.41 18.23
N GLY A 30 5.94 -8.97 18.62
CA GLY A 30 5.55 -7.57 18.55
C GLY A 30 4.43 -7.25 19.53
N GLU A 31 4.37 -5.99 19.99
CA GLU A 31 3.34 -5.48 20.90
C GLU A 31 3.10 -3.99 20.63
N GLY A 32 1.86 -3.62 20.35
CA GLY A 32 1.52 -2.23 20.03
C GLY A 32 2.29 -1.72 18.82
N ILE A 33 3.16 -0.73 19.02
CA ILE A 33 4.05 -0.20 17.96
C ILE A 33 5.47 -0.76 18.03
N HIS A 34 5.74 -1.78 18.84
CA HIS A 34 7.08 -2.29 19.06
C HIS A 34 7.28 -3.67 18.45
N LEU A 35 8.41 -3.86 17.79
CA LEU A 35 8.95 -5.16 17.40
C LEU A 35 9.93 -5.63 18.49
N ILE A 36 9.93 -6.92 18.79
CA ILE A 36 10.78 -7.53 19.82
C ILE A 36 11.80 -8.42 19.14
N THR A 37 13.09 -8.13 19.36
CA THR A 37 14.19 -8.91 18.78
C THR A 37 14.50 -10.14 19.66
N ALA A 38 15.25 -11.09 19.08
CA ALA A 38 15.72 -12.28 19.79
C ALA A 38 16.60 -11.95 21.01
N GLU A 39 17.28 -10.80 20.98
CA GLU A 39 18.11 -10.27 22.08
C GLU A 39 17.29 -9.50 23.13
N GLY A 40 15.97 -9.37 22.93
CA GLY A 40 15.08 -8.65 23.82
C GLY A 40 15.06 -7.11 23.62
N ARG A 41 15.65 -6.58 22.57
CA ARG A 41 15.52 -5.15 22.21
C ARG A 41 14.09 -4.86 21.77
N ARG A 42 13.59 -3.67 22.09
CA ARG A 42 12.29 -3.16 21.63
C ARG A 42 12.53 -2.11 20.55
N ILE A 43 12.22 -2.43 19.32
CA ILE A 43 12.36 -1.51 18.18
C ILE A 43 11.01 -0.84 17.94
N VAL A 44 11.00 0.49 17.94
CA VAL A 44 9.83 1.29 17.57
C VAL A 44 9.58 1.11 16.06
N ASP A 45 8.44 0.56 15.72
CA ASP A 45 8.04 0.36 14.32
C ASP A 45 7.31 1.61 13.80
N ALA A 46 8.10 2.59 13.38
CA ALA A 46 7.58 3.84 12.82
C ALA A 46 7.10 3.69 11.35
N ALA A 47 7.01 2.47 10.85
CA ALA A 47 6.55 2.17 9.49
C ALA A 47 5.48 1.06 9.44
N ALA A 48 4.95 0.60 10.59
CA ALA A 48 4.00 -0.50 10.65
C ALA A 48 4.46 -1.70 9.78
N GLY A 49 5.72 -2.12 9.95
CA GLY A 49 6.41 -3.09 9.11
C GLY A 49 6.67 -2.57 7.71
N ALA A 50 5.91 -3.02 6.74
CA ALA A 50 5.89 -2.52 5.36
C ALA A 50 4.58 -1.74 5.07
N ILE A 51 4.15 -0.90 6.02
CA ILE A 51 2.89 -0.14 5.98
C ILE A 51 1.69 -1.09 5.94
N VAL A 52 1.71 -2.12 6.79
CA VAL A 52 0.68 -3.16 6.88
C VAL A 52 0.02 -3.26 8.25
N GLY A 53 0.73 -2.94 9.33
CA GLY A 53 0.33 -3.16 10.72
C GLY A 53 -0.57 -2.07 11.30
N ASN A 54 -1.67 -1.73 10.63
CA ASN A 54 -2.55 -0.62 11.01
C ASN A 54 -3.06 -0.72 12.45
N ILE A 55 -3.42 -1.93 12.90
CA ILE A 55 -4.00 -2.21 14.24
C ILE A 55 -2.94 -2.44 15.33
N GLY A 56 -1.65 -2.36 14.98
CA GLY A 56 -0.55 -2.73 15.88
C GLY A 56 -0.31 -4.24 15.96
N TRP A 57 0.74 -4.59 16.69
CA TRP A 57 1.22 -5.96 16.84
C TRP A 57 0.66 -6.65 18.08
N GLY A 58 0.65 -7.98 18.12
CA GLY A 58 0.26 -8.78 19.28
C GLY A 58 -1.24 -8.93 19.49
N ARG A 59 -2.08 -8.74 18.47
CA ARG A 59 -3.55 -8.89 18.56
C ARG A 59 -3.98 -10.35 18.53
N GLN A 60 -4.15 -10.95 19.70
CA GLN A 60 -4.55 -12.35 19.85
C GLN A 60 -5.88 -12.66 19.13
N GLU A 61 -6.86 -11.75 19.17
CA GLU A 61 -8.18 -11.94 18.53
C GLU A 61 -8.08 -12.16 17.00
N VAL A 62 -7.08 -11.60 16.31
CA VAL A 62 -6.84 -11.87 14.89
C VAL A 62 -6.30 -13.28 14.69
N VAL A 63 -5.38 -13.72 15.55
CA VAL A 63 -4.80 -15.07 15.54
C VAL A 63 -5.88 -16.11 15.79
N ASP A 64 -6.76 -15.87 16.78
CA ASP A 64 -7.85 -16.77 17.13
C ASP A 64 -8.86 -16.93 15.99
N ALA A 65 -9.21 -15.82 15.30
CA ALA A 65 -10.10 -15.86 14.14
C ALA A 65 -9.50 -16.68 12.99
N ALA A 66 -8.22 -16.42 12.66
CA ALA A 66 -7.52 -17.18 11.62
C ALA A 66 -7.41 -18.67 11.96
N SER A 67 -7.01 -18.99 13.20
CA SER A 67 -6.84 -20.37 13.67
C SER A 67 -8.17 -21.14 13.67
N THR A 68 -9.27 -20.50 14.06
CA THR A 68 -10.61 -21.08 14.00
C THR A 68 -10.99 -21.43 12.56
N ALA A 69 -10.78 -20.52 11.63
CA ALA A 69 -11.07 -20.76 10.21
C ALA A 69 -10.20 -21.89 9.62
N MET A 70 -8.91 -21.98 10.01
CA MET A 70 -8.02 -23.06 9.58
C MET A 70 -8.49 -24.43 10.06
N LEU A 71 -9.09 -24.53 11.25
CA LEU A 71 -9.62 -25.77 11.80
C LEU A 71 -10.94 -26.22 11.14
N GLN A 72 -11.71 -25.28 10.62
CA GLN A 72 -13.04 -25.54 10.06
C GLN A 72 -13.05 -25.91 8.59
N GLY A 73 -11.99 -25.58 7.85
CA GLY A 73 -12.05 -25.71 6.42
C GLY A 73 -10.73 -26.00 5.74
N TYR A 74 -10.86 -26.20 4.47
CA TYR A 74 -9.77 -26.16 3.51
C TYR A 74 -10.18 -25.28 2.33
N THR A 75 -9.19 -24.74 1.64
CA THR A 75 -9.45 -23.80 0.54
C THR A 75 -10.07 -24.50 -0.66
N VAL A 76 -11.32 -24.18 -0.95
CA VAL A 76 -11.95 -24.48 -2.23
C VAL A 76 -12.20 -23.15 -2.94
N PRO A 77 -11.47 -22.86 -4.00
CA PRO A 77 -11.62 -21.58 -4.70
C PRO A 77 -13.05 -21.38 -5.20
N LEU A 78 -13.52 -20.12 -5.14
CA LEU A 78 -14.84 -19.68 -5.61
C LEU A 78 -16.05 -20.20 -4.81
N TRP A 79 -15.88 -21.12 -3.87
CA TRP A 79 -16.99 -21.54 -3.01
C TRP A 79 -17.20 -20.55 -1.86
N PRO A 80 -18.45 -20.18 -1.55
CA PRO A 80 -18.72 -19.36 -0.38
C PRO A 80 -18.38 -20.15 0.90
N THR A 81 -17.67 -19.49 1.82
CA THR A 81 -17.39 -20.01 3.16
C THR A 81 -17.75 -18.97 4.20
N PRO A 82 -18.01 -19.34 5.46
CA PRO A 82 -18.35 -18.36 6.50
C PRO A 82 -17.30 -17.24 6.63
N ALA A 83 -16.02 -17.56 6.51
CA ALA A 83 -14.94 -16.56 6.60
C ALA A 83 -14.94 -15.58 5.42
N ARG A 84 -15.18 -16.07 4.19
CA ARG A 84 -15.26 -15.21 2.99
C ARG A 84 -16.49 -14.31 3.04
N LEU A 85 -17.64 -14.87 3.43
CA LEU A 85 -18.87 -14.10 3.56
C LEU A 85 -18.72 -13.03 4.64
N ALA A 86 -18.16 -13.35 5.81
CA ALA A 86 -17.95 -12.38 6.88
C ALA A 86 -17.04 -11.21 6.45
N LEU A 87 -15.96 -11.49 5.73
CA LEU A 87 -15.09 -10.43 5.21
C LEU A 87 -15.80 -9.60 4.12
N HIS A 88 -16.53 -10.27 3.22
CA HIS A 88 -17.31 -9.60 2.17
C HIS A 88 -18.34 -8.65 2.79
N ASP A 89 -19.15 -9.15 3.74
CA ASP A 89 -20.21 -8.38 4.37
C ASP A 89 -19.62 -7.21 5.18
N GLU A 90 -18.55 -7.43 5.95
CA GLU A 90 -17.85 -6.34 6.67
C GLU A 90 -17.36 -5.26 5.71
N MET A 91 -16.80 -5.65 4.54
CA MET A 91 -16.33 -4.68 3.54
C MET A 91 -17.48 -3.90 2.90
N VAL A 92 -18.53 -4.59 2.49
CA VAL A 92 -19.67 -3.97 1.79
C VAL A 92 -20.48 -3.07 2.72
N GLU A 93 -20.72 -3.52 3.95
CA GLU A 93 -21.56 -2.76 4.90
C GLU A 93 -20.85 -1.54 5.51
N HIS A 94 -19.51 -1.54 5.61
CA HIS A 94 -18.82 -0.55 6.43
C HIS A 94 -17.64 0.16 5.73
N TRP A 95 -17.12 -0.37 4.64
CA TRP A 95 -15.89 0.12 4.05
C TRP A 95 -16.01 0.58 2.61
N LEU A 96 -16.81 -0.06 1.80
CA LEU A 96 -16.95 0.26 0.38
C LEU A 96 -18.01 1.33 0.13
N PRO A 97 -17.91 2.09 -1.00
CA PRO A 97 -18.99 2.94 -1.47
C PRO A 97 -20.26 2.13 -1.77
N ASP A 98 -21.45 2.75 -1.61
CA ASP A 98 -22.77 2.15 -1.88
C ASP A 98 -22.96 1.62 -3.32
N SER A 99 -22.07 1.97 -4.23
CA SER A 99 -22.06 1.50 -5.63
C SER A 99 -21.20 0.24 -5.86
N MET A 100 -20.56 -0.31 -4.80
CA MET A 100 -19.60 -1.41 -4.89
C MET A 100 -19.98 -2.55 -3.96
N HIS A 101 -20.74 -3.53 -4.44
CA HIS A 101 -21.17 -4.70 -3.67
C HIS A 101 -20.41 -5.99 -4.02
N HIS A 102 -19.44 -5.92 -4.92
CA HIS A 102 -18.69 -7.07 -5.39
C HIS A 102 -17.21 -6.96 -5.07
N VAL A 103 -16.67 -7.97 -4.38
CA VAL A 103 -15.27 -8.04 -3.97
C VAL A 103 -14.64 -9.35 -4.42
N PHE A 104 -13.50 -9.25 -5.08
CA PHE A 104 -12.64 -10.39 -5.38
C PHE A 104 -11.42 -10.35 -4.46
N PHE A 105 -11.22 -11.38 -3.64
CA PHE A 105 -10.09 -11.48 -2.73
C PHE A 105 -8.88 -12.11 -3.42
N THR A 106 -7.68 -11.65 -3.04
CA THR A 106 -6.39 -12.11 -3.55
C THR A 106 -5.43 -12.36 -2.38
N SER A 107 -4.20 -12.82 -2.68
CA SER A 107 -3.19 -13.05 -1.63
C SER A 107 -2.32 -11.81 -1.35
N GLY A 108 -2.58 -10.67 -2.01
CA GLY A 108 -1.83 -9.44 -1.76
C GLY A 108 -1.95 -8.41 -2.88
N GLY A 109 -1.36 -7.22 -2.66
CA GLY A 109 -1.50 -6.06 -3.54
C GLY A 109 -1.07 -6.29 -5.00
N SER A 110 0.01 -7.05 -5.26
CA SER A 110 0.45 -7.33 -6.63
C SER A 110 -0.58 -8.15 -7.42
N GLU A 111 -1.17 -9.17 -6.78
CA GLU A 111 -2.27 -9.95 -7.39
C GLU A 111 -3.54 -9.10 -7.54
N SER A 112 -3.82 -8.21 -6.58
CA SER A 112 -4.94 -7.26 -6.69
C SER A 112 -4.76 -6.33 -7.87
N THR A 113 -3.57 -5.79 -8.08
CA THR A 113 -3.26 -4.96 -9.25
C THR A 113 -3.42 -5.74 -10.54
N ASP A 114 -2.80 -6.92 -10.67
CA ASP A 114 -2.95 -7.76 -11.87
C ASP A 114 -4.43 -8.11 -12.14
N SER A 115 -5.21 -8.36 -11.08
CA SER A 115 -6.65 -8.59 -11.20
C SER A 115 -7.39 -7.36 -11.72
N SER A 116 -7.03 -6.15 -11.27
CA SER A 116 -7.65 -4.91 -11.76
C SER A 116 -7.34 -4.62 -13.22
N LEU A 117 -6.11 -4.91 -13.68
CA LEU A 117 -5.73 -4.80 -15.10
C LEU A 117 -6.54 -5.79 -15.97
N ARG A 118 -6.68 -7.02 -15.49
CA ARG A 118 -7.50 -8.05 -16.15
C ARG A 118 -8.99 -7.67 -16.15
N LEU A 119 -9.49 -7.10 -15.06
CA LEU A 119 -10.85 -6.60 -14.94
C LEU A 119 -11.12 -5.50 -15.98
N ALA A 120 -10.24 -4.51 -16.07
CA ALA A 120 -10.36 -3.44 -17.06
C ALA A 120 -10.41 -3.99 -18.49
N ARG A 121 -9.53 -4.96 -18.82
CA ARG A 121 -9.58 -5.63 -20.12
C ARG A 121 -10.85 -6.42 -20.34
N ALA A 122 -11.29 -7.21 -19.35
CA ALA A 122 -12.51 -8.02 -19.46
C ALA A 122 -13.78 -7.16 -19.60
N TYR A 123 -13.85 -6.03 -18.89
CA TYR A 123 -14.93 -5.04 -19.05
C TYR A 123 -15.03 -4.54 -20.49
N GLN A 124 -13.91 -4.14 -21.10
CA GLN A 124 -13.91 -3.67 -22.48
C GLN A 124 -14.28 -4.78 -23.47
N LEU A 125 -13.84 -6.02 -23.23
CA LEU A 125 -14.28 -7.17 -24.02
C LEU A 125 -15.78 -7.42 -23.91
N GLY A 126 -16.34 -7.37 -22.70
CA GLY A 126 -17.76 -7.51 -22.46
C GLY A 126 -18.61 -6.40 -23.12
N LYS A 127 -18.03 -5.21 -23.28
CA LYS A 127 -18.63 -4.09 -24.04
C LYS A 127 -18.43 -4.20 -25.56
N GLY A 128 -17.82 -5.28 -26.05
CA GLY A 128 -17.54 -5.47 -27.49
C GLY A 128 -16.41 -4.63 -28.06
N ARG A 129 -15.43 -4.20 -27.23
CA ARG A 129 -14.33 -3.32 -27.61
C ARG A 129 -12.98 -4.04 -27.49
N PRO A 130 -12.66 -5.00 -28.36
CA PRO A 130 -11.47 -5.83 -28.25
C PRO A 130 -10.15 -5.07 -28.42
N GLU A 131 -10.15 -3.87 -28.98
CA GLU A 131 -8.94 -3.04 -29.17
C GLU A 131 -8.50 -2.34 -27.88
N ARG A 132 -9.39 -2.18 -26.88
CA ARG A 132 -9.08 -1.52 -25.60
C ARG A 132 -8.39 -2.49 -24.64
N TRP A 133 -7.08 -2.36 -24.51
CA TRP A 133 -6.27 -3.21 -23.61
C TRP A 133 -5.19 -2.47 -22.84
N LYS A 134 -4.81 -1.25 -23.28
CA LYS A 134 -3.78 -0.46 -22.61
C LYS A 134 -4.31 0.08 -21.29
N VAL A 135 -3.46 0.12 -20.27
CA VAL A 135 -3.73 0.80 -19.01
C VAL A 135 -2.69 1.91 -18.83
N VAL A 136 -3.15 3.13 -18.63
CA VAL A 136 -2.29 4.28 -18.37
C VAL A 136 -1.88 4.27 -16.90
N GLY A 137 -0.57 4.36 -16.61
CA GLY A 137 -0.01 4.55 -15.28
C GLY A 137 0.58 5.94 -15.09
N ARG A 138 1.07 6.22 -13.87
CA ARG A 138 1.76 7.49 -13.56
C ARG A 138 3.27 7.29 -13.35
N HIS A 139 4.03 8.39 -13.43
CA HIS A 139 5.44 8.45 -13.09
C HIS A 139 5.68 9.58 -12.05
N PRO A 140 6.30 9.28 -10.88
CA PRO A 140 6.62 7.96 -10.36
C PRO A 140 5.37 7.22 -9.83
N SER A 141 5.42 5.89 -9.77
CA SER A 141 4.37 5.06 -9.15
C SER A 141 4.89 3.67 -8.79
N TYR A 142 4.17 2.99 -7.88
CA TYR A 142 4.44 1.60 -7.52
C TYR A 142 3.14 0.83 -7.30
N HIS A 143 2.94 -0.25 -8.05
CA HIS A 143 1.71 -1.04 -8.02
C HIS A 143 1.94 -2.53 -7.70
N GLY A 144 3.17 -2.96 -7.47
CA GLY A 144 3.52 -4.36 -7.18
C GLY A 144 4.70 -4.86 -7.99
N MET A 145 5.02 -6.17 -7.85
CA MET A 145 6.20 -6.80 -8.45
C MET A 145 5.86 -7.92 -9.44
N THR A 146 4.59 -8.32 -9.59
CA THR A 146 4.18 -9.19 -10.71
C THR A 146 4.39 -8.48 -12.04
N LEU A 147 4.58 -9.22 -13.14
CA LEU A 147 4.92 -8.60 -14.43
C LEU A 147 3.88 -7.58 -14.90
N GLY A 148 2.59 -7.81 -14.66
CA GLY A 148 1.55 -6.82 -14.98
C GLY A 148 1.66 -5.57 -14.11
N ALA A 149 1.73 -5.75 -12.80
CA ALA A 149 1.81 -4.65 -11.83
C ALA A 149 3.05 -3.78 -12.03
N ILE A 150 4.24 -4.39 -12.21
CA ILE A 150 5.47 -3.63 -12.45
C ILE A 150 5.51 -3.00 -13.85
N SER A 151 4.80 -3.57 -14.82
CA SER A 151 4.69 -3.00 -16.18
C SER A 151 3.90 -1.69 -16.19
N VAL A 152 2.81 -1.60 -15.40
CA VAL A 152 2.00 -0.38 -15.32
C VAL A 152 2.59 0.64 -14.35
N ALA A 153 3.41 0.21 -13.39
CA ALA A 153 4.17 1.08 -12.48
C ALA A 153 5.30 1.84 -13.20
N SER A 154 5.86 2.83 -12.50
CA SER A 154 7.09 3.51 -12.89
C SER A 154 8.00 3.69 -11.67
N HIS A 155 8.73 2.62 -11.36
CA HIS A 155 9.71 2.56 -10.27
C HIS A 155 11.07 2.12 -10.84
N LEU A 156 11.91 3.11 -11.19
CA LEU A 156 13.10 2.90 -12.01
C LEU A 156 14.03 1.81 -11.47
N GLN A 157 14.32 1.81 -10.16
CA GLN A 157 15.24 0.82 -9.56
C GLN A 157 14.70 -0.61 -9.61
N ARG A 158 13.37 -0.80 -9.58
CA ARG A 158 12.73 -2.12 -9.60
C ARG A 158 12.46 -2.64 -11.02
N GLN A 159 12.52 -1.75 -12.02
CA GLN A 159 12.37 -2.09 -13.43
C GLN A 159 13.72 -2.32 -14.13
N ALA A 160 14.80 -1.75 -13.58
CA ALA A 160 16.13 -1.81 -14.17
C ALA A 160 16.59 -3.25 -14.46
N GLY A 161 16.86 -3.54 -15.73
CA GLY A 161 17.27 -4.86 -16.22
C GLY A 161 16.12 -5.81 -16.57
N PHE A 162 14.86 -5.45 -16.25
CA PHE A 162 13.69 -6.27 -16.57
C PHE A 162 12.86 -5.72 -17.73
N GLU A 163 13.27 -4.61 -18.33
CA GLU A 163 12.53 -3.90 -19.40
C GLU A 163 12.09 -4.81 -20.57
N PRO A 164 12.89 -5.83 -21.01
CA PRO A 164 12.47 -6.71 -22.08
C PRO A 164 11.27 -7.60 -21.75
N MET A 165 10.96 -7.79 -20.44
CA MET A 165 9.86 -8.61 -19.97
C MET A 165 8.59 -7.81 -19.67
N LEU A 166 8.68 -6.46 -19.71
CA LEU A 166 7.59 -5.59 -19.28
C LEU A 166 6.69 -5.20 -20.46
N LEU A 167 5.39 -5.18 -20.20
CA LEU A 167 4.42 -4.58 -21.12
C LEU A 167 4.67 -3.07 -21.19
N GLN A 168 4.65 -2.53 -22.40
CA GLN A 168 4.89 -1.10 -22.64
C GLN A 168 3.60 -0.30 -22.47
N PHE A 169 3.09 -0.24 -21.24
CA PHE A 169 1.95 0.60 -20.91
C PHE A 169 2.33 2.09 -20.92
N PRO A 170 1.47 2.99 -21.44
CA PRO A 170 1.72 4.42 -21.44
C PRO A 170 1.75 4.99 -20.01
N LYS A 171 2.59 6.02 -19.81
CA LYS A 171 2.75 6.67 -18.50
C LYS A 171 2.74 8.18 -18.65
N VAL A 172 2.20 8.85 -17.63
CA VAL A 172 2.10 10.31 -17.53
C VAL A 172 2.75 10.83 -16.25
N PRO A 173 3.22 12.08 -16.20
CA PRO A 173 3.65 12.69 -14.94
C PRO A 173 2.54 12.69 -13.89
N TRP A 174 2.91 12.55 -12.63
CA TRP A 174 2.00 12.31 -11.50
C TRP A 174 1.01 13.44 -11.21
N ASN A 175 1.25 14.66 -11.67
CA ASN A 175 0.42 15.85 -11.44
C ASN A 175 0.33 16.73 -12.70
N ASP A 176 0.20 16.12 -13.87
CA ASP A 176 0.06 16.82 -15.15
C ASP A 176 -1.18 16.31 -15.89
N ALA A 177 -2.29 17.03 -15.74
CA ALA A 177 -3.55 16.66 -16.35
C ALA A 177 -3.54 16.85 -17.88
N ALA A 178 -2.78 17.82 -18.40
CA ALA A 178 -2.64 18.01 -19.83
C ALA A 178 -1.93 16.81 -20.48
N ALA A 179 -0.88 16.28 -19.83
CA ALA A 179 -0.23 15.07 -20.29
C ALA A 179 -1.15 13.84 -20.31
N VAL A 180 -2.20 13.79 -19.42
CA VAL A 180 -3.21 12.73 -19.48
C VAL A 180 -4.09 12.86 -20.72
N GLU A 181 -4.54 14.06 -21.06
CA GLU A 181 -5.31 14.31 -22.28
C GLU A 181 -4.48 13.99 -23.53
N GLU A 182 -3.24 14.48 -23.60
CA GLU A 182 -2.32 14.20 -24.71
C GLU A 182 -2.04 12.70 -24.90
N ILE A 183 -1.89 11.94 -23.80
CA ILE A 183 -1.63 10.50 -23.91
C ILE A 183 -2.87 9.75 -24.42
N ILE A 184 -4.08 10.15 -24.00
CA ILE A 184 -5.33 9.57 -24.48
C ILE A 184 -5.49 9.82 -25.98
N GLU A 185 -5.22 11.03 -26.43
CA GLU A 185 -5.28 11.37 -27.87
C GLU A 185 -4.23 10.62 -28.68
N ARG A 186 -2.98 10.59 -28.22
CA ARG A 186 -1.86 9.96 -28.91
C ARG A 186 -2.00 8.44 -29.04
N GLU A 187 -2.41 7.77 -27.96
CA GLU A 187 -2.63 6.32 -27.96
C GLU A 187 -3.93 5.92 -28.68
N GLY A 188 -4.85 6.87 -28.78
CA GLY A 188 -6.23 6.66 -29.23
C GLY A 188 -7.14 6.14 -28.13
N PRO A 189 -8.22 6.87 -27.76
CA PRO A 189 -9.10 6.48 -26.64
C PRO A 189 -9.69 5.08 -26.79
N ASP A 190 -9.87 4.61 -28.04
CA ASP A 190 -10.37 3.28 -28.35
C ASP A 190 -9.34 2.16 -28.17
N THR A 191 -8.15 2.44 -27.68
CA THR A 191 -7.14 1.44 -27.30
C THR A 191 -6.91 1.35 -25.79
N ILE A 192 -7.47 2.29 -25.01
CA ILE A 192 -7.24 2.41 -23.56
C ILE A 192 -8.40 1.75 -22.80
N ALA A 193 -8.06 0.82 -21.91
CA ALA A 193 -9.00 0.09 -21.06
C ALA A 193 -9.17 0.73 -19.68
N GLY A 194 -8.09 1.31 -19.12
CA GLY A 194 -8.10 1.87 -17.77
C GLY A 194 -6.98 2.87 -17.52
N PHE A 195 -7.12 3.61 -16.43
CA PHE A 195 -6.12 4.48 -15.83
C PHE A 195 -5.95 4.06 -14.37
N ILE A 196 -4.71 3.76 -13.93
CA ILE A 196 -4.44 3.34 -12.56
C ILE A 196 -3.57 4.37 -11.85
N ALA A 197 -3.93 4.69 -10.60
CA ALA A 197 -3.17 5.62 -9.78
C ALA A 197 -3.31 5.34 -8.27
N GLU A 198 -2.21 5.54 -7.55
CA GLU A 198 -2.25 5.70 -6.09
C GLU A 198 -2.82 7.10 -5.78
N PRO A 199 -3.84 7.27 -4.93
CA PRO A 199 -4.33 8.62 -4.55
C PRO A 199 -3.23 9.51 -3.97
N ILE A 200 -2.38 8.93 -3.15
CA ILE A 200 -1.12 9.51 -2.66
C ILE A 200 -0.02 8.52 -3.01
N THR A 201 0.95 8.95 -3.80
CA THR A 201 2.02 8.07 -4.29
C THR A 201 2.95 7.69 -3.14
N GLY A 202 2.90 6.42 -2.74
CA GLY A 202 3.61 5.90 -1.58
C GLY A 202 5.09 5.60 -1.82
N ALA A 203 5.44 4.33 -2.01
CA ALA A 203 6.83 3.84 -2.04
C ALA A 203 7.72 4.54 -3.09
N ALA A 204 7.17 4.88 -4.26
CA ALA A 204 7.93 5.55 -5.32
C ALA A 204 8.04 7.06 -5.13
N GLY A 205 7.09 7.70 -4.44
CA GLY A 205 6.98 9.14 -4.33
C GLY A 205 7.09 9.70 -2.92
N ALA A 206 7.21 8.85 -1.89
CA ALA A 206 7.22 9.28 -0.49
C ALA A 206 6.09 10.29 -0.20
N CYS A 207 4.86 9.86 -0.39
CA CYS A 207 3.63 10.62 -0.18
C CYS A 207 3.41 11.81 -1.14
N LEU A 208 3.91 11.76 -2.38
CA LEU A 208 3.54 12.75 -3.41
C LEU A 208 2.03 12.78 -3.62
N THR A 209 1.48 14.00 -3.60
CA THR A 209 0.03 14.25 -3.65
C THR A 209 -0.28 15.20 -4.80
N ALA A 210 -1.07 14.73 -5.77
CA ALA A 210 -1.52 15.56 -6.89
C ALA A 210 -2.59 16.58 -6.45
N SER A 211 -2.78 17.64 -7.21
CA SER A 211 -3.76 18.69 -6.94
C SER A 211 -5.20 18.22 -7.15
N ASP A 212 -6.15 18.90 -6.53
CA ASP A 212 -7.57 18.63 -6.76
C ASP A 212 -7.97 18.84 -8.23
N ASP A 213 -7.44 19.86 -8.88
CA ASP A 213 -7.69 20.13 -10.32
C ASP A 213 -7.19 18.98 -11.19
N TYR A 214 -6.03 18.38 -10.85
CA TYR A 214 -5.55 17.19 -11.54
C TYR A 214 -6.56 16.03 -11.42
N TRP A 215 -7.00 15.73 -10.22
CA TRP A 215 -7.93 14.62 -9.98
C TRP A 215 -9.28 14.84 -10.63
N ALA A 216 -9.84 16.06 -10.55
CA ALA A 216 -11.09 16.41 -11.21
C ALA A 216 -10.99 16.20 -12.74
N THR A 217 -9.91 16.67 -13.36
CA THR A 217 -9.68 16.55 -14.80
C THR A 217 -9.49 15.08 -15.20
N VAL A 218 -8.67 14.31 -14.47
CA VAL A 218 -8.45 12.89 -14.75
C VAL A 218 -9.75 12.10 -14.65
N THR A 219 -10.55 12.35 -13.61
CA THR A 219 -11.86 11.71 -13.44
C THR A 219 -12.77 12.01 -14.61
N GLU A 220 -12.88 13.30 -15.02
CA GLU A 220 -13.69 13.71 -16.17
C GLU A 220 -13.22 13.05 -17.48
N LEU A 221 -11.91 13.05 -17.75
CA LEU A 221 -11.34 12.45 -18.96
C LEU A 221 -11.61 10.95 -19.03
N CYS A 222 -11.42 10.23 -17.92
CA CYS A 222 -11.70 8.79 -17.85
C CYS A 222 -13.18 8.47 -18.11
N HIS A 223 -14.09 9.20 -17.46
CA HIS A 223 -15.53 9.01 -17.67
C HIS A 223 -15.96 9.37 -19.10
N ARG A 224 -15.47 10.49 -19.64
CA ARG A 224 -15.78 10.94 -21.03
C ARG A 224 -15.44 9.88 -22.07
N HIS A 225 -14.35 9.16 -21.88
CA HIS A 225 -13.85 8.16 -22.83
C HIS A 225 -14.19 6.71 -22.45
N ASP A 226 -14.98 6.46 -21.40
CA ASP A 226 -15.30 5.13 -20.86
C ASP A 226 -14.00 4.31 -20.61
N ILE A 227 -13.03 4.96 -19.95
CA ILE A 227 -11.78 4.41 -19.45
C ILE A 227 -11.97 4.14 -17.96
N LEU A 228 -11.81 2.89 -17.50
CA LEU A 228 -11.99 2.57 -16.08
C LEU A 228 -10.93 3.27 -15.22
N LEU A 229 -11.38 4.04 -14.23
CA LEU A 229 -10.52 4.71 -13.27
C LEU A 229 -10.27 3.79 -12.07
N ILE A 230 -9.00 3.39 -11.87
CA ILE A 230 -8.59 2.41 -10.88
C ILE A 230 -7.80 3.12 -9.78
N ALA A 231 -8.33 3.14 -8.56
CA ALA A 231 -7.61 3.60 -7.38
C ALA A 231 -6.78 2.46 -6.77
N ASP A 232 -5.48 2.61 -6.79
CA ASP A 232 -4.58 1.74 -6.02
C ASP A 232 -4.50 2.25 -4.57
N GLU A 233 -5.32 1.65 -3.72
CA GLU A 233 -5.44 1.93 -2.29
C GLU A 233 -4.65 0.95 -1.41
N VAL A 234 -3.73 0.19 -2.00
CA VAL A 234 -2.95 -0.81 -1.28
C VAL A 234 -2.17 -0.20 -0.11
N MET A 235 -1.65 1.03 -0.27
CA MET A 235 -0.99 1.74 0.83
C MET A 235 -1.90 2.74 1.55
N THR A 236 -2.80 3.38 0.84
CA THR A 236 -3.57 4.54 1.30
C THR A 236 -4.90 4.18 1.95
N GLY A 237 -5.41 2.98 1.69
CA GLY A 237 -6.69 2.51 2.20
C GLY A 237 -6.69 2.08 3.66
N TYR A 238 -7.87 1.71 4.12
CA TYR A 238 -8.12 1.18 5.47
C TYR A 238 -7.68 2.12 6.60
N GLY A 239 -7.87 3.43 6.41
CA GLY A 239 -7.62 4.44 7.44
C GLY A 239 -6.24 5.07 7.44
N ARG A 240 -5.29 4.61 6.62
CA ARG A 240 -3.88 5.05 6.65
C ARG A 240 -3.71 6.57 6.51
N THR A 241 -4.52 7.20 5.68
CA THR A 241 -4.45 8.63 5.38
C THR A 241 -5.37 9.50 6.27
N GLY A 242 -6.02 8.89 7.28
CA GLY A 242 -7.01 9.54 8.13
C GLY A 242 -8.44 9.53 7.57
N ALA A 243 -8.64 8.99 6.37
CA ALA A 243 -9.93 8.63 5.80
C ALA A 243 -9.98 7.13 5.52
N THR A 244 -11.15 6.56 5.31
CA THR A 244 -11.31 5.12 4.99
C THR A 244 -10.48 4.75 3.77
N TRP A 245 -10.55 5.57 2.72
CA TRP A 245 -9.79 5.46 1.48
C TRP A 245 -9.07 6.77 1.16
N GLY A 246 -7.88 6.66 0.59
CA GLY A 246 -7.07 7.82 0.24
C GLY A 246 -7.70 8.71 -0.84
N HIS A 247 -8.44 8.12 -1.80
CA HIS A 247 -9.13 8.88 -2.84
C HIS A 247 -10.19 9.84 -2.29
N GLN A 248 -10.76 9.57 -1.11
CA GLN A 248 -11.78 10.44 -0.49
C GLN A 248 -11.28 11.84 -0.12
N HIS A 249 -9.98 12.06 -0.15
CA HIS A 249 -9.40 13.39 0.05
C HIS A 249 -9.46 14.29 -1.19
N PHE A 250 -9.86 13.76 -2.34
CA PHE A 250 -9.75 14.40 -3.65
C PHE A 250 -11.04 14.22 -4.46
N PRO A 251 -11.29 15.04 -5.49
CA PRO A 251 -12.33 14.79 -6.48
C PRO A 251 -11.92 13.64 -7.43
N PHE A 252 -11.71 12.48 -6.85
CA PHE A 252 -11.26 11.25 -7.49
C PHE A 252 -12.33 10.18 -7.26
N GLU A 253 -13.12 9.87 -8.27
CA GLU A 253 -14.22 8.91 -8.19
C GLU A 253 -13.86 7.62 -8.94
N PRO A 254 -13.29 6.59 -8.26
CA PRO A 254 -12.84 5.38 -8.91
C PRO A 254 -14.00 4.46 -9.30
N ASP A 255 -13.81 3.77 -10.42
CA ASP A 255 -14.66 2.63 -10.83
C ASP A 255 -14.21 1.33 -10.17
N VAL A 256 -12.92 1.26 -9.81
CA VAL A 256 -12.28 0.08 -9.21
C VAL A 256 -11.37 0.52 -8.06
N ILE A 257 -11.49 -0.17 -6.93
CA ILE A 257 -10.60 -0.01 -5.76
C ILE A 257 -9.74 -1.27 -5.62
N VAL A 258 -8.42 -1.07 -5.55
CA VAL A 258 -7.43 -2.13 -5.32
C VAL A 258 -6.94 -2.04 -3.88
N GLY A 259 -7.15 -3.08 -3.09
CA GLY A 259 -6.79 -3.16 -1.68
C GLY A 259 -5.70 -4.20 -1.38
N GLY A 260 -5.10 -4.07 -0.20
CA GLY A 260 -4.07 -4.99 0.31
C GLY A 260 -3.55 -4.52 1.66
N LYS A 261 -2.32 -4.88 2.01
CA LYS A 261 -1.59 -4.41 3.21
C LYS A 261 -2.44 -4.32 4.50
N GLY A 262 -3.00 -3.13 4.79
CA GLY A 262 -3.82 -2.86 5.97
C GLY A 262 -5.04 -3.76 6.11
N LEU A 263 -5.55 -4.34 5.02
CA LEU A 263 -6.62 -5.32 5.03
C LEU A 263 -6.25 -6.58 5.84
N GLY A 264 -5.01 -7.05 5.69
CA GLY A 264 -4.49 -8.19 6.46
C GLY A 264 -3.84 -7.80 7.79
N GLY A 265 -3.71 -6.50 8.07
CA GLY A 265 -3.14 -5.96 9.31
C GLY A 265 -1.69 -6.36 9.59
N GLY A 266 -0.99 -6.94 8.59
CA GLY A 266 0.35 -7.51 8.77
C GLY A 266 0.35 -8.94 9.33
N TYR A 267 -0.82 -9.53 9.60
CA TYR A 267 -0.96 -10.89 10.16
C TYR A 267 -1.04 -11.96 9.07
N VAL A 268 -1.66 -11.63 7.94
CA VAL A 268 -1.92 -12.59 6.86
C VAL A 268 -1.69 -11.94 5.49
N PRO A 269 -1.31 -12.75 4.47
CA PRO A 269 -1.33 -12.30 3.08
C PRO A 269 -2.79 -12.17 2.61
N LEU A 270 -3.20 -10.96 2.27
CA LEU A 270 -4.56 -10.67 1.81
C LEU A 270 -4.57 -9.42 0.92
N GLY A 271 -5.35 -9.47 -0.12
CA GLY A 271 -5.67 -8.35 -0.99
C GLY A 271 -7.12 -8.43 -1.46
N ALA A 272 -7.59 -7.37 -2.09
CA ALA A 272 -8.95 -7.29 -2.61
C ALA A 272 -9.02 -6.39 -3.84
N VAL A 273 -10.00 -6.66 -4.71
CA VAL A 273 -10.44 -5.77 -5.78
C VAL A 273 -11.94 -5.61 -5.63
N ALA A 274 -12.39 -4.39 -5.44
CA ALA A 274 -13.80 -4.01 -5.49
C ALA A 274 -14.06 -3.17 -6.74
N ALA A 275 -15.24 -3.28 -7.32
CA ALA A 275 -15.61 -2.51 -8.48
C ALA A 275 -17.09 -2.12 -8.42
N ARG A 276 -17.46 -1.04 -9.13
CA ARG A 276 -18.85 -0.63 -9.27
C ARG A 276 -19.69 -1.77 -9.84
N ASP A 277 -20.91 -1.90 -9.37
CA ASP A 277 -21.82 -2.97 -9.77
C ASP A 277 -22.04 -3.02 -11.28
N GLU A 278 -22.14 -1.87 -11.92
CA GLU A 278 -22.27 -1.75 -13.37
C GLU A 278 -21.06 -2.29 -14.15
N VAL A 279 -19.86 -2.21 -13.57
CA VAL A 279 -18.63 -2.78 -14.14
C VAL A 279 -18.68 -4.30 -14.04
N VAL A 280 -19.08 -4.82 -12.87
CA VAL A 280 -19.16 -6.26 -12.60
C VAL A 280 -20.26 -6.92 -13.40
N GLU A 281 -21.40 -6.24 -13.61
CA GLU A 281 -22.52 -6.77 -14.40
C GLU A 281 -22.12 -7.12 -15.84
N VAL A 282 -21.23 -6.33 -16.45
CA VAL A 282 -20.68 -6.60 -17.79
C VAL A 282 -19.88 -7.91 -17.82
N LEU A 283 -19.33 -8.34 -16.67
CA LEU A 283 -18.50 -9.55 -16.55
C LEU A 283 -19.31 -10.81 -16.28
N ARG A 284 -20.63 -10.74 -16.17
CA ARG A 284 -21.50 -11.87 -15.85
C ARG A 284 -21.24 -13.07 -16.76
N GLY A 285 -20.90 -14.20 -16.14
CA GLY A 285 -20.58 -15.45 -16.87
C GLY A 285 -19.16 -15.53 -17.43
N SER A 286 -18.30 -14.52 -17.24
CA SER A 286 -16.89 -14.58 -17.61
C SER A 286 -16.06 -15.17 -16.47
N GLY A 287 -15.28 -16.23 -16.73
CA GLY A 287 -14.35 -16.85 -15.76
C GLY A 287 -12.97 -16.23 -15.79
N PHE A 288 -12.85 -14.90 -15.70
CA PHE A 288 -11.60 -14.19 -16.02
C PHE A 288 -10.62 -14.04 -14.84
N MET A 289 -11.04 -14.26 -13.59
CA MET A 289 -10.17 -14.18 -12.41
C MET A 289 -10.16 -15.49 -11.61
N TYR A 290 -8.95 -15.96 -11.33
CA TYR A 290 -8.74 -17.15 -10.51
C TYR A 290 -7.30 -17.19 -9.99
N PHE A 291 -7.14 -17.38 -8.68
CA PHE A 291 -5.90 -17.78 -8.02
C PHE A 291 -6.22 -18.88 -7.01
N THR A 292 -5.34 -19.85 -6.85
CA THR A 292 -5.58 -21.01 -5.96
C THR A 292 -5.92 -20.61 -4.54
N PHE A 293 -5.25 -19.58 -3.99
CA PHE A 293 -5.47 -19.09 -2.63
C PHE A 293 -6.33 -17.83 -2.56
N ALA A 294 -7.03 -17.47 -3.65
CA ALA A 294 -7.98 -16.36 -3.65
C ALA A 294 -9.06 -16.59 -2.58
N GLY A 295 -9.18 -15.66 -1.64
CA GLY A 295 -10.11 -15.78 -0.54
C GLY A 295 -9.81 -16.95 0.40
N ASN A 296 -8.53 -17.20 0.72
CA ASN A 296 -8.15 -18.18 1.73
C ASN A 296 -8.87 -17.91 3.05
N ASP A 297 -9.49 -18.95 3.65
CA ASP A 297 -10.39 -18.78 4.78
C ASP A 297 -9.71 -18.19 6.02
N ALA A 298 -8.48 -18.60 6.32
CA ALA A 298 -7.74 -18.02 7.44
C ALA A 298 -7.44 -16.54 7.21
N SER A 299 -7.06 -16.18 5.97
CA SER A 299 -6.80 -14.79 5.59
C SER A 299 -8.08 -13.95 5.63
N CYS A 300 -9.19 -14.47 5.15
CA CYS A 300 -10.48 -13.78 5.21
C CYS A 300 -10.98 -13.58 6.64
N ALA A 301 -10.88 -14.60 7.50
CA ALA A 301 -11.25 -14.48 8.90
C ALA A 301 -10.39 -13.45 9.65
N ALA A 302 -9.08 -13.47 9.42
CA ALA A 302 -8.16 -12.47 9.96
C ALA A 302 -8.50 -11.06 9.44
N GLY A 303 -8.72 -10.91 8.14
CA GLY A 303 -9.06 -9.62 7.51
C GLY A 303 -10.37 -9.04 8.06
N ALA A 304 -11.41 -9.86 8.19
CA ALA A 304 -12.67 -9.44 8.80
C ALA A 304 -12.46 -8.95 10.24
N LYS A 305 -11.64 -9.68 11.03
CA LYS A 305 -11.30 -9.27 12.39
C LYS A 305 -10.48 -7.98 12.43
N VAL A 306 -9.52 -7.79 11.51
CA VAL A 306 -8.76 -6.54 11.38
C VAL A 306 -9.67 -5.35 11.10
N LEU A 307 -10.60 -5.49 10.17
CA LEU A 307 -11.56 -4.42 9.83
C LEU A 307 -12.52 -4.12 11.00
N GLU A 308 -13.01 -5.16 11.68
CA GLU A 308 -13.82 -4.99 12.89
C GLU A 308 -13.06 -4.21 13.98
N ILE A 309 -11.77 -4.52 14.22
CA ILE A 309 -10.93 -3.81 15.19
C ILE A 309 -10.77 -2.35 14.79
N LEU A 310 -10.43 -2.08 13.52
CA LEU A 310 -10.29 -0.70 13.01
C LEU A 310 -11.55 0.13 13.27
N ARG A 311 -12.72 -0.46 13.05
CA ARG A 311 -14.03 0.18 13.26
C ARG A 311 -14.37 0.30 14.75
N ARG A 312 -14.28 -0.79 15.51
CA ARG A 312 -14.64 -0.86 16.94
C ARG A 312 -13.80 0.09 17.80
N GLU A 313 -12.51 0.22 17.48
CA GLU A 313 -11.58 1.08 18.22
C GLU A 313 -11.42 2.47 17.57
N GLU A 314 -12.26 2.81 16.59
CA GLU A 314 -12.27 4.10 15.88
C GLU A 314 -10.89 4.50 15.33
N LEU A 315 -10.10 3.51 14.85
CA LEU A 315 -8.71 3.71 14.51
C LEU A 315 -8.51 4.58 13.25
N VAL A 316 -9.51 4.71 12.38
CA VAL A 316 -9.48 5.63 11.25
C VAL A 316 -9.48 7.10 11.75
N ALA A 317 -10.38 7.42 12.66
CA ALA A 317 -10.43 8.76 13.28
C ALA A 317 -9.16 9.04 14.10
N ARG A 318 -8.65 8.02 14.80
CA ARG A 318 -7.38 8.12 15.52
C ARG A 318 -6.20 8.37 14.57
N SER A 319 -6.15 7.70 13.41
CA SER A 319 -5.14 7.95 12.39
C SER A 319 -5.15 9.40 11.89
N ALA A 320 -6.34 9.99 11.71
CA ALA A 320 -6.47 11.39 11.38
C ALA A 320 -5.91 12.30 12.50
N ALA A 321 -6.35 12.09 13.74
CA ALA A 321 -5.94 12.93 14.87
C ALA A 321 -4.43 12.81 15.17
N MET A 322 -3.90 11.60 15.26
CA MET A 322 -2.46 11.39 15.49
C MET A 322 -1.61 11.82 14.28
N GLY A 323 -2.19 11.77 13.08
CA GLY A 323 -1.57 12.27 11.87
C GLY A 323 -1.33 13.79 11.90
N GLU A 324 -2.25 14.57 12.45
CA GLU A 324 -2.04 16.02 12.65
C GLU A 324 -0.86 16.27 13.61
N VAL A 325 -0.78 15.51 14.70
CA VAL A 325 0.33 15.60 15.68
C VAL A 325 1.65 15.23 14.99
N LEU A 326 1.70 14.09 14.30
CA LEU A 326 2.91 13.63 13.60
C LEU A 326 3.36 14.63 12.53
N GLY A 327 2.44 15.12 11.71
CA GLY A 327 2.72 16.09 10.67
C GLY A 327 3.23 17.42 11.22
N ALA A 328 2.66 17.92 12.32
CA ALA A 328 3.12 19.13 13.00
C ALA A 328 4.56 18.95 13.53
N GLN A 329 4.85 17.83 14.23
CA GLN A 329 6.17 17.54 14.77
C GLN A 329 7.23 17.38 13.66
N LEU A 330 6.93 16.63 12.59
CA LEU A 330 7.84 16.45 11.47
C LEU A 330 8.16 17.79 10.79
N ARG A 331 7.16 18.61 10.48
CA ARG A 331 7.38 19.92 9.84
C ARG A 331 8.12 20.89 10.74
N GLN A 332 7.80 20.91 12.04
CA GLN A 332 8.49 21.78 13.01
C GLN A 332 9.97 21.43 13.13
N ARG A 333 10.32 20.14 13.13
CA ARG A 333 11.67 19.67 13.41
C ARG A 333 12.53 19.48 12.15
N LEU A 334 11.91 19.13 11.03
CA LEU A 334 12.59 18.77 9.78
C LEU A 334 12.22 19.69 8.59
N GLY A 335 11.18 20.52 8.69
CA GLY A 335 10.73 21.33 7.56
C GLY A 335 11.78 22.30 7.01
N ASP A 336 12.55 22.93 7.89
CA ASP A 336 13.65 23.85 7.53
C ASP A 336 15.03 23.21 7.68
N HIS A 337 15.10 21.89 7.86
CA HIS A 337 16.38 21.20 8.04
C HIS A 337 17.15 21.16 6.72
N PRO A 338 18.47 21.53 6.69
CA PRO A 338 19.25 21.65 5.45
C PRO A 338 19.39 20.36 4.67
N ALA A 339 19.28 19.20 5.34
CA ALA A 339 19.34 17.87 4.72
C ALA A 339 17.97 17.38 4.20
N VAL A 340 16.89 18.13 4.43
CA VAL A 340 15.54 17.75 4.02
C VAL A 340 15.11 18.59 2.81
N VAL A 341 14.50 17.95 1.84
CA VAL A 341 13.94 18.59 0.65
C VAL A 341 12.49 19.00 0.91
N ASP A 342 11.71 18.04 1.48
CA ASP A 342 10.28 18.23 1.75
C ASP A 342 9.77 17.25 2.81
N VAL A 343 8.73 17.68 3.55
CA VAL A 343 7.96 16.86 4.50
C VAL A 343 6.49 16.92 4.10
N ARG A 344 5.97 15.82 3.59
CA ARG A 344 4.60 15.76 3.06
C ARG A 344 3.87 14.51 3.52
N GLY A 345 2.55 14.59 3.57
CA GLY A 345 1.72 13.46 3.97
C GLY A 345 0.43 13.86 4.65
N ARG A 346 -0.36 12.86 5.03
CA ARG A 346 -1.69 13.02 5.62
C ARG A 346 -2.06 11.80 6.46
N GLY A 347 -2.80 11.97 7.54
CA GLY A 347 -3.03 10.92 8.52
C GLY A 347 -1.71 10.38 9.09
N LEU A 348 -1.62 9.11 9.36
CA LEU A 348 -0.35 8.47 9.76
C LEU A 348 0.43 7.93 8.54
N PHE A 349 0.63 8.79 7.53
CA PHE A 349 1.29 8.47 6.27
C PHE A 349 2.09 9.67 5.78
N PHE A 350 3.36 9.76 6.23
CA PHE A 350 4.27 10.86 5.90
C PHE A 350 5.52 10.37 5.19
N GLY A 351 6.01 11.18 4.25
CA GLY A 351 7.30 11.06 3.61
C GLY A 351 8.21 12.23 3.99
N VAL A 352 9.47 11.93 4.24
CA VAL A 352 10.55 12.90 4.43
C VAL A 352 11.54 12.68 3.30
N GLU A 353 11.60 13.62 2.35
CA GLU A 353 12.54 13.59 1.23
C GLU A 353 13.88 14.17 1.64
N LEU A 354 14.95 13.49 1.31
CA LEU A 354 16.29 13.72 1.85
C LEU A 354 17.27 14.15 0.75
N ARG A 355 18.29 14.93 1.13
CA ARG A 355 19.46 15.25 0.31
C ARG A 355 20.62 14.28 0.52
N CYS A 356 20.48 13.32 1.42
CA CYS A 356 21.47 12.30 1.74
C CYS A 356 20.87 10.90 1.56
N SER A 357 21.71 9.87 1.67
CA SER A 357 21.30 8.48 1.45
C SER A 357 20.20 8.03 2.42
N ARG A 358 19.03 7.67 1.88
CA ARG A 358 17.94 7.07 2.67
C ARG A 358 18.36 5.78 3.35
N ASP A 359 19.18 4.95 2.69
CA ASP A 359 19.59 3.68 3.25
C ASP A 359 20.49 3.89 4.48
N ALA A 360 21.36 4.91 4.45
CA ALA A 360 22.14 5.30 5.63
C ALA A 360 21.24 5.82 6.76
N VAL A 361 20.22 6.64 6.46
CA VAL A 361 19.27 7.12 7.47
C VAL A 361 18.45 5.98 8.06
N VAL A 362 18.02 5.00 7.27
CA VAL A 362 17.33 3.79 7.76
C VAL A 362 18.21 3.01 8.72
N MET A 363 19.50 2.82 8.39
CA MET A 363 20.42 2.11 9.27
C MET A 363 20.71 2.89 10.56
N ALA A 364 20.92 4.21 10.48
CA ALA A 364 21.11 5.06 11.65
C ALA A 364 19.85 5.10 12.56
N ALA A 365 18.67 5.04 11.99
CA ALA A 365 17.41 4.89 12.74
C ALA A 365 17.34 3.54 13.44
N LEU A 366 17.75 2.46 12.78
CA LEU A 366 17.76 1.11 13.33
C LEU A 366 18.76 0.97 14.50
N GLU A 367 19.91 1.64 14.44
CA GLU A 367 20.86 1.74 15.57
C GLU A 367 20.25 2.45 16.79
N ARG A 368 19.23 3.30 16.56
CA ARG A 368 18.43 3.99 17.57
C ARG A 368 17.15 3.24 17.95
N ASP A 369 17.10 1.93 17.71
CA ASP A 369 15.93 1.10 17.96
C ASP A 369 14.64 1.63 17.27
N MET A 370 14.74 2.08 16.01
CA MET A 370 13.59 2.51 15.24
C MET A 370 13.66 2.01 13.79
N TRP A 371 12.54 1.50 13.30
CA TRP A 371 12.34 1.14 11.90
C TRP A 371 11.55 2.22 11.17
N VAL A 372 12.08 2.73 10.06
CA VAL A 372 11.41 3.57 9.07
C VAL A 372 11.49 2.94 7.69
N TYR A 373 10.53 3.21 6.81
CA TYR A 373 10.47 2.55 5.50
C TYR A 373 11.26 3.36 4.44
N PRO A 374 12.21 2.72 3.71
CA PRO A 374 12.91 3.38 2.61
C PRO A 374 11.96 3.62 1.43
N ALA A 375 11.97 4.82 0.88
CA ALA A 375 11.10 5.22 -0.22
C ALA A 375 11.85 6.06 -1.26
N GLY A 376 11.20 6.29 -2.40
CA GLY A 376 11.69 7.16 -3.47
C GLY A 376 12.09 6.42 -4.73
N SER A 377 11.79 7.02 -5.87
CA SER A 377 12.17 6.58 -7.21
C SER A 377 12.05 7.76 -8.20
N GLY A 378 12.95 7.83 -9.16
CA GLY A 378 12.92 8.86 -10.19
C GLY A 378 13.11 10.27 -9.61
N PRO A 379 12.12 11.17 -9.68
CA PRO A 379 12.27 12.55 -9.21
C PRO A 379 12.42 12.65 -7.68
N VAL A 380 11.97 11.66 -6.93
CA VAL A 380 12.20 11.54 -5.47
C VAL A 380 13.27 10.47 -5.28
N ALA A 381 14.54 10.87 -5.25
CA ALA A 381 15.65 9.92 -5.25
C ALA A 381 15.80 9.19 -3.91
N ASP A 382 15.82 9.94 -2.82
CA ASP A 382 16.02 9.47 -1.47
C ASP A 382 14.94 10.01 -0.53
N ALA A 383 14.24 9.11 0.14
CA ALA A 383 13.25 9.47 1.14
C ALA A 383 13.03 8.34 2.14
N VAL A 384 12.53 8.68 3.32
CA VAL A 384 11.98 7.71 4.28
C VAL A 384 10.50 8.00 4.54
N MET A 385 9.74 6.94 4.82
CA MET A 385 8.34 7.08 5.21
C MET A 385 8.18 6.78 6.70
N VAL A 386 7.37 7.62 7.35
CA VAL A 386 6.94 7.50 8.75
C VAL A 386 5.45 7.20 8.73
N ALA A 387 5.10 5.97 9.07
CA ALA A 387 3.74 5.45 8.97
C ALA A 387 3.46 4.45 10.10
N PRO A 388 3.52 4.87 11.39
CA PRO A 388 3.37 3.97 12.53
C PRO A 388 1.99 3.31 12.56
N PRO A 389 1.80 2.23 13.36
CA PRO A 389 0.48 1.69 13.67
C PRO A 389 -0.44 2.76 14.26
N PHE A 390 -1.76 2.65 14.02
CA PHE A 390 -2.73 3.67 14.45
C PHE A 390 -2.91 3.76 15.97
N VAL A 391 -2.44 2.76 16.69
CA VAL A 391 -2.43 2.73 18.16
C VAL A 391 -1.35 3.61 18.77
N VAL A 392 -0.49 4.22 17.96
CA VAL A 392 0.55 5.14 18.42
C VAL A 392 -0.01 6.26 19.30
N THR A 393 0.74 6.65 20.33
CA THR A 393 0.43 7.75 21.24
C THR A 393 1.20 9.03 20.89
N GLU A 394 0.78 10.17 21.39
CA GLU A 394 1.49 11.45 21.20
C GLU A 394 2.93 11.39 21.73
N VAL A 395 3.16 10.72 22.87
CA VAL A 395 4.50 10.55 23.45
C VAL A 395 5.39 9.72 22.52
N GLU A 396 4.85 8.65 21.95
CA GLU A 396 5.58 7.81 21.01
C GLU A 396 5.85 8.55 19.68
N ILE A 397 4.94 9.43 19.23
CA ILE A 397 5.17 10.29 18.07
C ILE A 397 6.36 11.22 18.30
N VAL A 398 6.47 11.84 19.48
CA VAL A 398 7.62 12.69 19.82
C VAL A 398 8.91 11.88 19.81
N ASP A 399 8.93 10.67 20.41
CA ASP A 399 10.09 9.78 20.40
C ASP A 399 10.48 9.36 18.96
N ILE A 400 9.51 9.01 18.12
CA ILE A 400 9.74 8.69 16.70
C ILE A 400 10.44 9.86 15.99
N VAL A 401 9.92 11.08 16.17
CA VAL A 401 10.47 12.26 15.47
C VAL A 401 11.87 12.61 16.02
N ASP A 402 12.10 12.53 17.33
CA ASP A 402 13.40 12.78 17.93
C ASP A 402 14.48 11.81 17.43
N ARG A 403 14.14 10.52 17.33
CA ARG A 403 15.05 9.49 16.77
C ARG A 403 15.32 9.74 15.28
N LEU A 404 14.31 10.12 14.51
CA LEU A 404 14.48 10.41 13.09
C LEU A 404 15.37 11.63 12.87
N VAL A 405 15.15 12.73 13.60
CA VAL A 405 16.02 13.92 13.56
C VAL A 405 17.45 13.54 13.85
N SER A 406 17.67 12.79 14.94
CA SER A 406 19.02 12.35 15.32
C SER A 406 19.69 11.45 14.26
N ALA A 407 18.92 10.62 13.55
CA ALA A 407 19.44 9.79 12.47
C ALA A 407 19.78 10.63 11.22
N VAL A 408 18.95 11.61 10.88
CA VAL A 408 19.20 12.56 9.78
C VAL A 408 20.43 13.43 10.08
N ASP A 409 20.53 13.98 11.29
CA ASP A 409 21.70 14.78 11.73
C ASP A 409 23.00 14.01 11.58
N GLU A 410 23.04 12.76 12.04
CA GLU A 410 24.25 11.92 11.97
C GLU A 410 24.71 11.66 10.53
N VAL A 411 23.75 11.30 9.66
CA VAL A 411 24.07 10.91 8.27
C VAL A 411 24.40 12.11 7.39
N CYS A 412 23.77 13.25 7.64
CA CYS A 412 23.84 14.39 6.74
C CYS A 412 24.74 15.53 7.24
N ALA A 413 25.31 15.43 8.47
CA ALA A 413 26.29 16.38 8.98
C ALA A 413 27.74 16.12 8.49
N GLY A 414 27.97 15.03 7.80
CA GLY A 414 29.22 14.62 7.15
C GLY A 414 29.18 14.87 5.67
#